data_5d0b63796449dcbed82914cb854ed9f3
#
_entry.id   5d0b63796449dcbed82914cb854ed9f3
#
_cell.length_a   1.000
_cell.length_b   1.000
_cell.length_c   1.000
_cell.angle_alpha   90.00
_cell.angle_beta   90.00
_cell.angle_gamma   90.00
#
_symmetry.space_group_name_H-M   'P 1'
#
loop_
_entity.id
_entity.type
_entity.pdbx_description
1 polymer ?
#
loop_
_entity_poly.entity_id
_entity_poly.type
_entity_poly.pdbx_seq_one_letter_code
_entity_poly.pdbx_strand_id
1 'polypeptide(L)'
;VGNAAMRPFIGGGYYHPSNWRKRLDFGTGTFGDMGCHIFDPVFSALELTTPLSIRSEGPAPNEWNWAINSVIHYVFQGTPRTAGPTINVSWYDGDQRPPAAVQALVPVEKLPDGGSIIIGDKGVMLLPHIARPKLFPEAQYAEFPLPKVVDGNHYTLFLEAVLGNGRTTAGFDYAGPLTEAVLLGGVASHFPNTTLEWNAKDLKVKNLKQANALLRRKYRSGWKVKGLS
;
A
#
# COMPACT_ATOMS: atom_id res chain seq x y z
N VAL A 1 1.71 -21.96 4.00
CA VAL A 1 1.13 -23.27 4.14
C VAL A 1 0.83 -23.59 5.61
N GLY A 2 1.72 -23.29 6.54
CA GLY A 2 1.54 -23.63 7.96
C GLY A 2 0.40 -22.93 8.68
N ASN A 3 -0.02 -21.76 8.25
CA ASN A 3 -1.11 -20.98 8.85
C ASN A 3 -2.46 -21.22 8.16
N ALA A 4 -2.49 -21.87 6.98
CA ALA A 4 -3.72 -22.19 6.28
C ALA A 4 -4.35 -23.50 6.80
N ALA A 5 -5.66 -23.65 6.64
CA ALA A 5 -6.32 -24.92 6.89
C ALA A 5 -5.75 -26.03 5.97
N MET A 6 -5.67 -27.24 6.51
CA MET A 6 -5.24 -28.39 5.72
C MET A 6 -6.23 -28.64 4.59
N ARG A 7 -5.73 -28.82 3.37
CA ARG A 7 -6.53 -29.16 2.20
C ARG A 7 -5.71 -30.00 1.23
N PRO A 8 -6.36 -30.77 0.32
CA PRO A 8 -5.65 -31.47 -0.75
C PRO A 8 -4.93 -30.51 -1.68
N PHE A 9 -3.83 -30.98 -2.26
CA PHE A 9 -3.17 -30.27 -3.34
C PHE A 9 -4.06 -30.23 -4.58
N ILE A 10 -4.21 -29.03 -5.16
CA ILE A 10 -4.95 -28.82 -6.41
C ILE A 10 -3.91 -28.44 -7.49
N GLY A 11 -3.84 -29.21 -8.56
CA GLY A 11 -2.98 -28.95 -9.71
C GLY A 11 -3.47 -27.80 -10.60
N GLY A 12 -3.04 -27.82 -11.88
CA GLY A 12 -3.53 -26.87 -12.89
C GLY A 12 -3.18 -25.40 -12.62
N GLY A 13 -2.06 -25.14 -11.95
CA GLY A 13 -1.61 -23.78 -11.66
C GLY A 13 -2.35 -23.08 -10.51
N TYR A 14 -3.26 -23.77 -9.79
CA TYR A 14 -4.01 -23.18 -8.68
C TYR A 14 -3.09 -22.48 -7.65
N TYR A 15 -1.98 -23.12 -7.29
CA TYR A 15 -0.96 -22.60 -6.37
C TYR A 15 0.25 -21.98 -7.09
N HIS A 16 0.16 -21.69 -8.38
CA HIS A 16 1.22 -21.00 -9.11
C HIS A 16 1.49 -19.62 -8.46
N PRO A 17 2.74 -19.12 -8.43
CA PRO A 17 3.10 -17.83 -7.84
C PRO A 17 2.21 -16.66 -8.26
N SER A 18 1.79 -16.59 -9.53
CA SER A 18 0.86 -15.56 -10.02
C SER A 18 -0.57 -15.71 -9.50
N ASN A 19 -0.94 -16.85 -8.92
CA ASN A 19 -2.29 -17.14 -8.48
C ASN A 19 -2.44 -17.19 -6.96
N TRP A 20 -1.45 -17.71 -6.21
CA TRP A 20 -1.55 -17.81 -4.75
C TRP A 20 -1.67 -16.44 -4.08
N ARG A 21 -1.09 -15.37 -4.65
CA ARG A 21 -1.20 -14.00 -4.13
C ARG A 21 -2.63 -13.51 -4.01
N LYS A 22 -3.53 -14.02 -4.85
CA LYS A 22 -4.95 -13.67 -4.86
C LYS A 22 -5.75 -14.41 -3.77
N ARG A 23 -5.16 -15.42 -3.13
CA ARG A 23 -5.85 -16.27 -2.15
C ARG A 23 -5.74 -15.67 -0.77
N LEU A 24 -6.88 -15.64 -0.04
CA LEU A 24 -6.92 -15.16 1.35
C LEU A 24 -5.97 -15.92 2.28
N ASP A 25 -5.76 -17.21 2.03
CA ASP A 25 -4.88 -18.03 2.85
C ASP A 25 -3.39 -17.76 2.67
N PHE A 26 -2.98 -17.26 1.52
CA PHE A 26 -1.56 -17.24 1.13
C PHE A 26 -1.03 -15.87 0.76
N GLY A 27 -1.89 -14.96 0.34
CA GLY A 27 -1.51 -13.63 -0.12
C GLY A 27 -2.38 -12.53 0.45
N THR A 28 -2.14 -11.32 -0.01
CA THR A 28 -2.80 -10.09 0.47
C THR A 28 -3.51 -9.32 -0.66
N GLY A 29 -3.76 -10.01 -1.78
CA GLY A 29 -4.40 -9.42 -2.95
C GLY A 29 -3.50 -8.47 -3.73
N THR A 30 -4.05 -7.81 -4.75
CA THR A 30 -3.31 -6.87 -5.58
C THR A 30 -2.77 -5.70 -4.77
N PHE A 31 -3.58 -5.15 -3.87
CA PHE A 31 -3.15 -4.03 -3.04
C PHE A 31 -2.01 -4.45 -2.08
N GLY A 32 -2.13 -5.56 -1.41
CA GLY A 32 -1.09 -6.03 -0.50
C GLY A 32 0.21 -6.41 -1.21
N ASP A 33 0.12 -6.88 -2.47
CA ASP A 33 1.27 -7.22 -3.30
C ASP A 33 1.95 -5.98 -3.90
N MET A 34 1.16 -5.04 -4.46
CA MET A 34 1.68 -3.88 -5.18
C MET A 34 1.72 -2.59 -4.35
N GLY A 35 0.97 -2.53 -3.25
CA GLY A 35 0.91 -1.33 -2.40
C GLY A 35 2.28 -0.94 -1.87
N CYS A 36 3.07 -1.90 -1.38
CA CYS A 36 4.41 -1.63 -0.88
C CYS A 36 5.37 -1.09 -1.97
N HIS A 37 5.09 -1.29 -3.26
CA HIS A 37 5.91 -0.77 -4.35
C HIS A 37 5.46 0.61 -4.83
N ILE A 38 4.15 0.81 -4.95
CA ILE A 38 3.57 2.03 -5.54
C ILE A 38 3.34 3.10 -4.49
N PHE A 39 2.96 2.71 -3.28
CA PHE A 39 2.70 3.64 -2.19
C PHE A 39 3.99 4.06 -1.46
N ASP A 40 5.03 3.21 -1.46
CA ASP A 40 6.30 3.47 -0.78
C ASP A 40 6.91 4.85 -1.10
N PRO A 41 7.14 5.24 -2.36
CA PRO A 41 7.74 6.54 -2.65
C PRO A 41 6.86 7.72 -2.20
N VAL A 42 5.54 7.59 -2.25
CA VAL A 42 4.60 8.61 -1.73
C VAL A 42 4.65 8.65 -0.21
N PHE A 43 4.63 7.49 0.44
CA PHE A 43 4.68 7.35 1.89
C PHE A 43 5.96 7.96 2.47
N SER A 44 7.10 7.68 1.83
CA SER A 44 8.41 8.22 2.19
C SER A 44 8.49 9.73 1.95
N ALA A 45 8.12 10.20 0.74
CA ALA A 45 8.25 11.60 0.37
C ALA A 45 7.37 12.54 1.21
N LEU A 46 6.20 12.07 1.61
CA LEU A 46 5.26 12.81 2.46
C LEU A 46 5.45 12.55 3.95
N GLU A 47 6.44 11.74 4.33
CA GLU A 47 6.74 11.39 5.73
C GLU A 47 5.51 10.83 6.46
N LEU A 48 4.71 10.00 5.75
CA LEU A 48 3.49 9.42 6.31
C LEU A 48 3.82 8.40 7.39
N THR A 49 2.87 8.20 8.27
CA THR A 49 2.91 7.19 9.34
C THR A 49 1.65 6.31 9.27
N THR A 50 1.12 5.90 10.40
CA THR A 50 -0.11 5.10 10.43
C THR A 50 -1.33 5.94 10.05
N PRO A 51 -2.33 5.39 9.36
CA PRO A 51 -3.55 6.12 9.01
C PRO A 51 -4.42 6.40 10.24
N LEU A 52 -5.21 7.46 10.18
CA LEU A 52 -6.27 7.78 11.15
C LEU A 52 -7.54 6.98 10.86
N SER A 53 -7.88 6.84 9.58
CA SER A 53 -9.04 6.08 9.13
C SER A 53 -8.83 5.50 7.74
N ILE A 54 -9.57 4.42 7.47
CA ILE A 54 -9.54 3.68 6.21
C ILE A 54 -10.96 3.34 5.79
N ARG A 55 -11.30 3.48 4.52
CA ARG A 55 -12.56 3.08 3.93
C ARG A 55 -12.31 2.38 2.59
N SER A 56 -12.92 1.25 2.37
CA SER A 56 -12.92 0.58 1.08
C SER A 56 -14.27 0.73 0.38
N GLU A 57 -14.21 0.86 -0.93
CA GLU A 57 -15.36 0.82 -1.84
C GLU A 57 -15.15 -0.29 -2.88
N GLY A 58 -16.24 -0.79 -3.46
CA GLY A 58 -16.21 -1.93 -4.37
C GLY A 58 -16.57 -3.24 -3.69
N PRO A 59 -16.27 -4.40 -4.33
CA PRO A 59 -16.67 -5.68 -3.81
C PRO A 59 -15.84 -6.11 -2.59
N ALA A 60 -16.47 -6.85 -1.68
CA ALA A 60 -15.74 -7.54 -0.61
C ALA A 60 -14.99 -8.76 -1.15
N PRO A 61 -13.93 -9.22 -0.46
CA PRO A 61 -13.37 -10.54 -0.68
C PRO A 61 -14.44 -11.64 -0.58
N ASN A 62 -14.31 -12.67 -1.40
CA ASN A 62 -15.15 -13.86 -1.25
C ASN A 62 -14.51 -14.85 -0.27
N GLU A 63 -15.07 -16.07 -0.16
CA GLU A 63 -14.57 -17.10 0.76
C GLU A 63 -13.10 -17.49 0.51
N TRP A 64 -12.59 -17.32 -0.73
CA TRP A 64 -11.29 -17.85 -1.15
C TRP A 64 -10.29 -16.79 -1.61
N ASN A 65 -10.80 -15.70 -2.15
CA ASN A 65 -9.98 -14.72 -2.87
C ASN A 65 -10.22 -13.31 -2.40
N TRP A 66 -9.16 -12.52 -2.46
CA TRP A 66 -9.25 -11.08 -2.42
C TRP A 66 -10.08 -10.54 -3.57
N ALA A 67 -10.79 -9.46 -3.33
CA ALA A 67 -11.51 -8.75 -4.38
C ALA A 67 -10.53 -8.04 -5.34
N ILE A 68 -11.03 -7.73 -6.52
CA ILE A 68 -10.44 -6.81 -7.49
C ILE A 68 -11.42 -5.65 -7.71
N ASN A 69 -10.95 -4.55 -8.32
CA ASN A 69 -11.77 -3.35 -8.55
C ASN A 69 -12.18 -2.63 -7.26
N SER A 70 -11.31 -2.66 -6.27
CA SER A 70 -11.48 -1.91 -5.02
C SER A 70 -10.94 -0.49 -5.14
N VAL A 71 -11.55 0.44 -4.41
CA VAL A 71 -10.98 1.75 -4.12
C VAL A 71 -10.80 1.85 -2.62
N ILE A 72 -9.59 2.19 -2.16
CA ILE A 72 -9.30 2.29 -0.73
C ILE A 72 -8.89 3.72 -0.43
N HIS A 73 -9.64 4.36 0.45
CA HIS A 73 -9.42 5.73 0.90
C HIS A 73 -8.79 5.73 2.29
N TYR A 74 -7.76 6.51 2.44
CA TYR A 74 -7.07 6.75 3.71
C TYR A 74 -7.15 8.21 4.09
N VAL A 75 -7.23 8.46 5.38
CA VAL A 75 -6.92 9.75 5.98
C VAL A 75 -5.70 9.56 6.88
N PHE A 76 -4.63 10.29 6.59
CA PHE A 76 -3.44 10.34 7.44
C PHE A 76 -3.35 11.66 8.17
N GLN A 77 -2.62 11.68 9.29
CA GLN A 77 -2.18 12.92 9.91
C GLN A 77 -1.33 13.71 8.92
N GLY A 78 -1.54 15.01 8.85
CA GLY A 78 -0.68 15.91 8.07
C GLY A 78 0.73 15.96 8.64
N THR A 79 1.68 16.21 7.75
CA THR A 79 3.12 16.30 8.05
C THR A 79 3.66 17.65 7.59
N PRO A 80 4.92 18.00 7.87
CA PRO A 80 5.54 19.20 7.30
C PRO A 80 5.61 19.21 5.76
N ARG A 81 5.32 18.06 5.13
CA ARG A 81 5.27 17.89 3.66
C ARG A 81 3.87 18.00 3.08
N THR A 82 2.86 18.24 3.90
CA THR A 82 1.46 18.33 3.48
C THR A 82 0.86 19.69 3.80
N ALA A 83 -0.14 20.12 3.01
CA ALA A 83 -0.71 21.47 3.12
C ALA A 83 -1.66 21.65 4.30
N GLY A 84 -2.15 20.58 4.92
CA GLY A 84 -3.16 20.66 5.96
C GLY A 84 -2.93 19.73 7.14
N PRO A 85 -3.82 19.75 8.15
CA PRO A 85 -3.72 18.90 9.33
C PRO A 85 -3.93 17.42 9.03
N THR A 86 -4.49 17.11 7.87
CA THR A 86 -4.67 15.75 7.35
C THR A 86 -4.39 15.70 5.86
N ILE A 87 -4.06 14.51 5.35
CA ILE A 87 -3.95 14.24 3.93
C ILE A 87 -4.79 13.02 3.56
N ASN A 88 -5.46 13.11 2.42
CA ASN A 88 -6.23 12.01 1.83
C ASN A 88 -5.38 11.29 0.80
N VAL A 89 -5.36 9.96 0.87
CA VAL A 89 -4.72 9.10 -0.11
C VAL A 89 -5.73 8.07 -0.59
N SER A 90 -5.82 7.85 -1.90
CA SER A 90 -6.72 6.88 -2.49
C SER A 90 -5.96 5.91 -3.38
N TRP A 91 -6.17 4.63 -3.16
CA TRP A 91 -5.71 3.54 -4.00
C TRP A 91 -6.83 3.09 -4.92
N TYR A 92 -6.50 2.85 -6.18
CA TYR A 92 -7.41 2.35 -7.20
C TYR A 92 -6.84 1.04 -7.75
N ASP A 93 -7.67 0.03 -7.84
CA ASP A 93 -7.27 -1.35 -8.13
C ASP A 93 -8.07 -1.90 -9.34
N GLY A 94 -7.47 -2.80 -10.09
CA GLY A 94 -8.10 -3.44 -11.24
C GLY A 94 -8.45 -2.43 -12.34
N ASP A 95 -9.72 -2.30 -12.66
CA ASP A 95 -10.25 -1.36 -13.66
C ASP A 95 -10.60 0.02 -13.07
N GLN A 96 -10.46 0.19 -11.75
CA GLN A 96 -10.71 1.48 -11.11
C GLN A 96 -9.63 2.48 -11.46
N ARG A 97 -10.03 3.72 -11.63
CA ARG A 97 -9.14 4.85 -11.95
C ARG A 97 -9.50 6.05 -11.09
N PRO A 98 -8.57 6.98 -10.87
CA PRO A 98 -8.89 8.26 -10.25
C PRO A 98 -10.04 8.97 -10.96
N PRO A 99 -10.81 9.82 -10.26
CA PRO A 99 -11.85 10.63 -10.88
C PRO A 99 -11.35 11.42 -12.08
N ALA A 100 -12.21 11.67 -13.07
CA ALA A 100 -11.85 12.40 -14.29
C ALA A 100 -11.19 13.76 -14.02
N ALA A 101 -11.64 14.46 -12.98
CA ALA A 101 -11.04 15.74 -12.55
C ALA A 101 -9.58 15.57 -12.10
N VAL A 102 -9.22 14.47 -11.47
CA VAL A 102 -7.83 14.16 -11.08
C VAL A 102 -7.01 13.76 -12.30
N GLN A 103 -7.58 12.95 -13.20
CA GLN A 103 -6.89 12.55 -14.43
C GLN A 103 -6.58 13.76 -15.32
N ALA A 104 -7.47 14.75 -15.38
CA ALA A 104 -7.28 15.97 -16.15
C ALA A 104 -6.08 16.84 -15.68
N LEU A 105 -5.60 16.65 -14.45
CA LEU A 105 -4.42 17.35 -13.93
C LEU A 105 -3.11 16.83 -14.52
N VAL A 106 -3.14 15.65 -15.13
CA VAL A 106 -1.97 15.01 -15.76
C VAL A 106 -2.34 14.67 -17.21
N PRO A 107 -2.25 15.63 -18.14
CA PRO A 107 -2.73 15.49 -19.52
C PRO A 107 -1.80 14.56 -20.35
N VAL A 108 -1.82 13.30 -20.04
CA VAL A 108 -1.13 12.22 -20.77
C VAL A 108 -2.13 11.43 -21.60
N GLU A 109 -1.69 10.87 -22.71
CA GLU A 109 -2.54 10.07 -23.59
C GLU A 109 -3.16 8.86 -22.85
N LYS A 110 -2.35 8.21 -22.00
CA LYS A 110 -2.78 7.09 -21.15
C LYS A 110 -2.04 7.17 -19.81
N LEU A 111 -2.78 6.96 -18.72
CA LEU A 111 -2.16 6.77 -17.40
C LEU A 111 -1.33 5.48 -17.39
N PRO A 112 -0.19 5.45 -16.68
CA PRO A 112 0.57 4.22 -16.50
C PRO A 112 -0.28 3.15 -15.80
N ASP A 113 0.02 1.88 -16.06
CA ASP A 113 -0.68 0.75 -15.46
C ASP A 113 -0.47 0.67 -13.93
N GLY A 114 0.59 1.29 -13.42
CA GLY A 114 0.86 1.45 -12.00
C GLY A 114 1.63 2.75 -11.75
N GLY A 115 1.30 3.44 -10.68
CA GLY A 115 1.93 4.70 -10.31
C GLY A 115 1.03 5.56 -9.42
N SER A 116 1.47 6.79 -9.16
CA SER A 116 0.80 7.73 -8.27
C SER A 116 0.65 9.11 -8.90
N ILE A 117 -0.45 9.79 -8.62
CA ILE A 117 -0.67 11.21 -8.90
C ILE A 117 -0.59 11.93 -7.56
N ILE A 118 0.36 12.84 -7.43
CA ILE A 118 0.58 13.65 -6.22
C ILE A 118 0.22 15.08 -6.55
N ILE A 119 -0.80 15.61 -5.87
CA ILE A 119 -1.33 16.96 -6.08
C ILE A 119 -0.77 17.86 -4.99
N GLY A 120 0.06 18.82 -5.39
CA GLY A 120 0.65 19.82 -4.51
C GLY A 120 0.13 21.23 -4.77
N ASP A 121 0.51 22.17 -3.92
CA ASP A 121 0.18 23.58 -4.03
C ASP A 121 0.83 24.29 -5.23
N LYS A 122 1.94 23.76 -5.74
CA LYS A 122 2.69 24.33 -6.87
C LYS A 122 2.51 23.59 -8.17
N GLY A 123 1.90 22.43 -8.16
CA GLY A 123 1.72 21.59 -9.35
C GLY A 123 1.39 20.16 -9.03
N VAL A 124 1.44 19.34 -10.05
CA VAL A 124 1.09 17.91 -9.94
C VAL A 124 2.26 17.05 -10.41
N MET A 125 2.52 15.98 -9.70
CA MET A 125 3.50 14.97 -10.11
C MET A 125 2.76 13.69 -10.51
N LEU A 126 3.03 13.19 -11.70
CA LEU A 126 2.76 11.81 -12.09
C LEU A 126 4.01 10.99 -11.86
N LEU A 127 3.94 10.03 -10.96
CA LEU A 127 5.03 9.12 -10.61
C LEU A 127 4.69 7.70 -11.08
N PRO A 128 5.14 7.27 -12.26
CA PRO A 128 4.95 5.90 -12.74
C PRO A 128 5.74 4.91 -11.88
N HIS A 129 5.27 3.66 -11.78
CA HIS A 129 5.97 2.62 -11.01
C HIS A 129 7.40 2.36 -11.49
N ILE A 130 7.68 2.41 -12.79
CA ILE A 130 8.98 2.02 -13.37
C ILE A 130 9.65 3.16 -14.18
N ALA A 131 8.98 4.29 -14.38
CA ALA A 131 9.52 5.39 -15.17
C ALA A 131 9.85 6.62 -14.32
N ARG A 132 10.55 7.59 -14.93
CA ARG A 132 10.84 8.87 -14.27
C ARG A 132 9.55 9.64 -13.99
N PRO A 133 9.48 10.40 -12.88
CA PRO A 133 8.37 11.27 -12.59
C PRO A 133 8.23 12.36 -13.66
N LYS A 134 6.98 12.79 -13.88
CA LYS A 134 6.64 13.95 -14.71
C LYS A 134 5.96 15.00 -13.84
N LEU A 135 6.32 16.26 -14.07
CA LEU A 135 5.74 17.42 -13.36
C LEU A 135 4.79 18.18 -14.29
N PHE A 136 3.68 18.65 -13.75
CA PHE A 136 2.67 19.41 -14.49
C PHE A 136 2.33 20.72 -13.77
N PRO A 137 2.04 21.82 -14.53
CA PRO A 137 2.08 21.92 -15.99
C PRO A 137 3.52 21.75 -16.55
N GLU A 138 3.70 20.97 -17.62
CA GLU A 138 5.04 20.69 -18.17
C GLU A 138 5.84 21.97 -18.51
N ALA A 139 5.18 22.97 -19.08
CA ALA A 139 5.82 24.25 -19.43
C ALA A 139 6.44 24.96 -18.22
N GLN A 140 5.82 24.86 -17.05
CA GLN A 140 6.32 25.47 -15.81
C GLN A 140 7.58 24.75 -15.28
N TYR A 141 7.72 23.47 -15.58
CA TYR A 141 8.76 22.60 -15.03
C TYR A 141 9.78 22.15 -16.09
N ALA A 142 9.76 22.74 -17.30
CA ALA A 142 10.65 22.36 -18.41
C ALA A 142 12.14 22.40 -18.01
N GLU A 143 12.54 23.43 -17.26
CA GLU A 143 13.91 23.64 -16.80
C GLU A 143 14.12 23.18 -15.33
N PHE A 144 13.18 22.44 -14.75
CA PHE A 144 13.30 22.01 -13.35
C PHE A 144 14.46 21.01 -13.20
N PRO A 145 15.48 21.34 -12.38
CA PRO A 145 16.63 20.48 -12.21
C PRO A 145 16.25 19.24 -11.41
N LEU A 146 16.21 18.09 -12.07
CA LEU A 146 16.04 16.82 -11.35
C LEU A 146 17.30 16.53 -10.52
N PRO A 147 17.17 16.08 -9.27
CA PRO A 147 18.30 15.73 -8.43
C PRO A 147 19.11 14.60 -9.07
N LYS A 148 20.44 14.71 -8.98
CA LYS A 148 21.31 13.58 -9.32
C LYS A 148 21.18 12.53 -8.21
N VAL A 149 20.61 11.39 -8.56
CA VAL A 149 20.53 10.24 -7.66
C VAL A 149 21.84 9.46 -7.76
N VAL A 150 22.47 9.20 -6.62
CA VAL A 150 23.61 8.28 -6.57
C VAL A 150 23.05 6.88 -6.74
N ASP A 151 23.50 6.21 -7.79
CA ASP A 151 23.13 4.81 -8.06
C ASP A 151 23.68 3.93 -6.94
N GLY A 152 22.81 3.25 -6.23
CA GLY A 152 23.15 2.37 -5.12
C GLY A 152 22.67 0.95 -5.39
N ASN A 153 23.59 -0.02 -5.33
CA ASN A 153 23.21 -1.42 -5.34
C ASN A 153 22.60 -1.79 -3.99
N HIS A 154 21.31 -2.13 -3.95
CA HIS A 154 20.62 -2.39 -2.68
C HIS A 154 21.16 -3.62 -1.92
N TYR A 155 21.78 -4.58 -2.60
CA TYR A 155 22.47 -5.71 -1.94
C TYR A 155 23.70 -5.22 -1.19
N THR A 156 24.50 -4.34 -1.82
CA THR A 156 25.64 -3.70 -1.18
C THR A 156 25.22 -2.84 0.00
N LEU A 157 24.17 -2.02 -0.17
CA LEU A 157 23.63 -1.20 0.91
C LEU A 157 23.17 -2.04 2.11
N PHE A 158 22.53 -3.17 1.85
CA PHE A 158 22.15 -4.12 2.90
C PHE A 158 23.39 -4.69 3.62
N LEU A 159 24.39 -5.13 2.86
CA LEU A 159 25.63 -5.66 3.43
C LEU A 159 26.36 -4.64 4.27
N GLU A 160 26.51 -3.40 3.77
CA GLU A 160 27.14 -2.30 4.53
C GLU A 160 26.37 -2.00 5.82
N ALA A 161 25.05 -2.04 5.80
CA ALA A 161 24.25 -1.88 7.01
C ALA A 161 24.47 -3.03 8.01
N VAL A 162 24.60 -4.28 7.55
CA VAL A 162 24.95 -5.43 8.40
C VAL A 162 26.33 -5.26 9.04
N LEU A 163 27.28 -4.71 8.29
CA LEU A 163 28.65 -4.45 8.77
C LEU A 163 28.74 -3.18 9.68
N GLY A 164 27.66 -2.45 9.87
CA GLY A 164 27.63 -1.24 10.69
C GLY A 164 28.09 0.04 9.98
N ASN A 165 28.35 -0.01 8.67
CA ASN A 165 28.83 1.11 7.87
C ASN A 165 27.72 2.02 7.34
N GLY A 166 26.44 1.75 7.67
CA GLY A 166 25.31 2.53 7.20
C GLY A 166 23.97 2.01 7.74
N ARG A 167 22.88 2.47 7.12
CA ARG A 167 21.51 2.01 7.44
C ARG A 167 20.77 1.69 6.15
N THR A 168 19.89 0.70 6.20
CA THR A 168 18.91 0.47 5.13
C THR A 168 17.82 1.52 5.17
N THR A 169 17.21 1.81 4.01
CA THR A 169 16.06 2.72 3.89
C THR A 169 14.74 2.03 4.26
N ALA A 170 14.73 0.71 4.42
CA ALA A 170 13.56 -0.11 4.69
C ALA A 170 13.63 -0.78 6.09
N GLY A 171 14.18 -0.07 7.09
CA GLY A 171 14.15 -0.52 8.49
C GLY A 171 12.72 -0.66 9.02
N PHE A 172 12.51 -1.44 10.07
CA PHE A 172 11.16 -1.70 10.61
C PHE A 172 10.46 -0.46 11.16
N ASP A 173 11.21 0.55 11.57
CA ASP A 173 10.71 1.87 11.97
C ASP A 173 9.99 2.60 10.83
N TYR A 174 10.39 2.36 9.58
CA TYR A 174 9.74 2.85 8.37
C TYR A 174 8.80 1.81 7.75
N ALA A 175 9.30 0.60 7.49
CA ALA A 175 8.54 -0.43 6.79
C ALA A 175 7.34 -0.96 7.62
N GLY A 176 7.42 -0.89 8.95
CA GLY A 176 6.31 -1.25 9.84
C GLY A 176 5.05 -0.44 9.58
N PRO A 177 5.07 0.90 9.73
CA PRO A 177 3.94 1.77 9.45
C PRO A 177 3.42 1.68 8.01
N LEU A 178 4.30 1.56 7.02
CA LEU A 178 3.89 1.34 5.63
C LEU A 178 3.13 0.02 5.46
N THR A 179 3.66 -1.06 6.01
CA THR A 179 3.01 -2.38 5.98
C THR A 179 1.66 -2.36 6.71
N GLU A 180 1.60 -1.70 7.86
CA GLU A 180 0.36 -1.50 8.62
C GLU A 180 -0.70 -0.80 7.76
N ALA A 181 -0.35 0.31 7.10
CA ALA A 181 -1.28 1.02 6.22
C ALA A 181 -1.79 0.11 5.09
N VAL A 182 -0.91 -0.60 4.40
CA VAL A 182 -1.26 -1.51 3.31
C VAL A 182 -2.19 -2.64 3.81
N LEU A 183 -1.85 -3.29 4.92
CA LEU A 183 -2.66 -4.39 5.47
C LEU A 183 -4.01 -3.93 5.99
N LEU A 184 -4.10 -2.73 6.57
CA LEU A 184 -5.37 -2.14 7.02
C LEU A 184 -6.33 -1.88 5.84
N GLY A 185 -5.81 -1.56 4.66
CA GLY A 185 -6.62 -1.49 3.43
C GLY A 185 -7.25 -2.84 3.08
N GLY A 186 -6.47 -3.92 3.24
CA GLY A 186 -7.00 -5.29 3.12
C GLY A 186 -8.11 -5.58 4.15
N VAL A 187 -7.92 -5.17 5.41
CA VAL A 187 -8.98 -5.31 6.45
C VAL A 187 -10.22 -4.51 6.06
N ALA A 188 -10.06 -3.27 5.60
CA ALA A 188 -11.18 -2.42 5.20
C ALA A 188 -11.99 -3.01 4.03
N SER A 189 -11.35 -3.73 3.11
CA SER A 189 -12.04 -4.37 1.98
C SER A 189 -13.06 -5.44 2.38
N HIS A 190 -12.96 -6.00 3.58
CA HIS A 190 -13.97 -6.91 4.13
C HIS A 190 -15.25 -6.18 4.61
N PHE A 191 -15.19 -4.86 4.75
CA PHE A 191 -16.31 -4.02 5.22
C PHE A 191 -16.57 -2.86 4.25
N PRO A 192 -16.97 -3.14 3.00
CA PRO A 192 -17.17 -2.10 1.99
C PRO A 192 -18.10 -1.00 2.49
N ASN A 193 -17.78 0.22 2.11
CA ASN A 193 -18.54 1.43 2.46
C ASN A 193 -18.58 1.76 3.96
N THR A 194 -17.75 1.10 4.77
CA THR A 194 -17.61 1.40 6.20
C THR A 194 -16.25 2.06 6.47
N THR A 195 -16.24 3.22 7.10
CA THR A 195 -15.01 3.85 7.55
C THR A 195 -14.54 3.17 8.83
N LEU A 196 -13.32 2.65 8.82
CA LEU A 196 -12.65 2.07 9.99
C LEU A 196 -11.78 3.16 10.63
N GLU A 197 -12.01 3.47 11.91
CA GLU A 197 -11.17 4.37 12.69
C GLU A 197 -10.05 3.59 13.38
N TRP A 198 -8.81 3.92 13.03
CA TRP A 198 -7.66 3.20 13.54
C TRP A 198 -7.10 3.82 14.82
N ASN A 199 -6.68 2.99 15.75
CA ASN A 199 -5.89 3.35 16.91
C ASN A 199 -4.55 2.60 16.83
N ALA A 200 -3.53 3.30 16.35
CA ALA A 200 -2.20 2.73 16.18
C ALA A 200 -1.52 2.36 17.51
N LYS A 201 -1.81 3.09 18.59
CA LYS A 201 -1.24 2.78 19.92
C LYS A 201 -1.71 1.43 20.45
N ASP A 202 -2.98 1.15 20.28
CA ASP A 202 -3.61 -0.07 20.79
C ASP A 202 -3.74 -1.16 19.72
N LEU A 203 -3.30 -0.87 18.48
CA LEU A 203 -3.41 -1.74 17.31
C LEU A 203 -4.82 -2.32 17.13
N LYS A 204 -5.83 -1.43 17.09
CA LYS A 204 -7.22 -1.83 16.95
C LYS A 204 -8.09 -0.82 16.20
N VAL A 205 -9.12 -1.33 15.55
CA VAL A 205 -10.23 -0.54 15.01
C VAL A 205 -11.15 -0.16 16.16
N LYS A 206 -11.44 1.15 16.32
CA LYS A 206 -12.22 1.70 17.44
C LYS A 206 -13.72 1.47 17.28
N ASN A 207 -14.24 1.68 16.08
CA ASN A 207 -15.66 1.79 15.79
C ASN A 207 -16.31 0.53 15.22
N LEU A 208 -15.53 -0.52 14.87
CA LEU A 208 -16.05 -1.78 14.33
C LEU A 208 -15.32 -2.98 14.93
N LYS A 209 -15.93 -3.60 15.95
CA LYS A 209 -15.32 -4.71 16.68
C LYS A 209 -14.98 -5.93 15.80
N GLN A 210 -15.81 -6.22 14.79
CA GLN A 210 -15.61 -7.35 13.89
C GLN A 210 -14.31 -7.23 13.07
N ALA A 211 -13.90 -6.01 12.71
CA ALA A 211 -12.66 -5.79 11.98
C ALA A 211 -11.41 -6.24 12.77
N ASN A 212 -11.47 -6.17 14.12
CA ASN A 212 -10.35 -6.59 14.96
C ASN A 212 -10.08 -8.10 14.88
N ALA A 213 -11.05 -8.91 14.50
CA ALA A 213 -10.85 -10.35 14.31
C ALA A 213 -9.95 -10.66 13.09
N LEU A 214 -9.80 -9.72 12.14
CA LEU A 214 -8.99 -9.86 10.95
C LEU A 214 -7.54 -9.38 11.16
N LEU A 215 -7.23 -8.70 12.26
CA LEU A 215 -5.90 -8.18 12.56
C LEU A 215 -4.91 -9.28 12.95
N ARG A 216 -5.39 -10.46 13.29
CA ARG A 216 -4.58 -11.62 13.70
C ARG A 216 -5.10 -12.88 13.07
N ARG A 217 -4.19 -13.74 12.63
CA ARG A 217 -4.55 -15.06 12.11
C ARG A 217 -4.65 -16.10 13.22
N LYS A 218 -5.60 -17.02 13.06
CA LYS A 218 -5.63 -18.26 13.82
C LYS A 218 -4.73 -19.27 13.13
N TYR A 219 -3.62 -19.59 13.76
CA TYR A 219 -2.69 -20.59 13.23
C TYR A 219 -3.24 -21.99 13.38
N ARG A 220 -2.97 -22.83 12.40
CA ARG A 220 -3.25 -24.27 12.48
C ARG A 220 -2.51 -24.88 13.67
N SER A 221 -3.09 -25.94 14.28
CA SER A 221 -2.45 -26.68 15.37
C SER A 221 -1.03 -27.12 14.98
N GLY A 222 -0.07 -26.97 15.87
CA GLY A 222 1.36 -27.24 15.62
C GLY A 222 2.14 -26.13 14.90
N TRP A 223 1.47 -25.04 14.47
CA TRP A 223 2.10 -23.93 13.75
C TRP A 223 1.98 -22.57 14.48
N LYS A 224 1.55 -22.59 15.72
CA LYS A 224 1.48 -21.39 16.55
C LYS A 224 2.86 -20.82 16.82
N VAL A 225 3.01 -19.51 16.69
CA VAL A 225 4.24 -18.79 17.03
C VAL A 225 4.01 -18.06 18.34
N LYS A 226 4.89 -18.31 19.32
CA LYS A 226 4.79 -17.65 20.64
C LYS A 226 4.87 -16.12 20.47
N GLY A 227 3.91 -15.42 21.04
CA GLY A 227 3.82 -13.95 20.97
C GLY A 227 3.08 -13.40 19.74
N LEU A 228 2.76 -14.21 18.71
CA LEU A 228 2.05 -13.77 17.51
C LEU A 228 0.67 -14.40 17.34
N SER A 229 0.33 -15.42 18.09
CA SER A 229 -0.95 -16.16 18.00
C SER A 229 -1.54 -16.47 19.35
#